data_feacb17d681aa38b0a3d1663982810fe
#
_entry.id   feacb17d681aa38b0a3d1663982810fe
#
_cell.length_a   1.000
_cell.length_b   1.000
_cell.length_c   1.000
_cell.angle_alpha   90.00
_cell.angle_beta   90.00
_cell.angle_gamma   90.00
#
_symmetry.space_group_name_H-M   'P 1'
#
loop_
_entity.id
_entity.type
_entity.pdbx_description
1 polymer ?
#
loop_
_entity_poly.entity_id
_entity_poly.type
_entity_poly.pdbx_seq_one_letter_code
_entity_poly.pdbx_strand_id
1 'polypeptide(L)'
;TLSPLDMYPKILDFQPVTMATFTMTLARPCICPMIVSKGNDQVAMSSKYETREDIAVTRNYGNLLVEMVAIVPDGVVCFFTSYIYMESIVAAWYEQGIIDQIQKHKLLFIETQDAAETSLALLNYQKACENGRGAVLLSVARGKVSEGIDFDHHYGRAVIMFGVPYVYTQSRILKARLEYLRDQYQIRENDFLTFDAMRHAAQCVGRALRGKTDYGIMIFADKFLIREIVWPADHKNLPKAGIDEHQIPVFFRGSDGGSIGLTMVLKSLILVVVLISLSSQVFFSRCGL
;
A
#
# COMPACT_ATOMS: atom_id res chain seq x y z
N THR A 1 6.26 2.76 -13.09
CA THR A 1 4.93 3.38 -13.30
C THR A 1 5.04 4.88 -13.09
N LEU A 2 4.67 5.65 -14.09
CA LEU A 2 4.71 7.12 -14.08
C LEU A 2 3.27 7.64 -14.01
N SER A 3 2.73 7.85 -12.82
CA SER A 3 1.39 8.41 -12.64
C SER A 3 1.38 9.40 -11.47
N PRO A 4 0.74 10.56 -11.62
CA PRO A 4 0.13 11.13 -12.81
C PRO A 4 1.20 11.62 -13.82
N LEU A 5 0.90 11.44 -15.10
CA LEU A 5 1.88 11.62 -16.17
C LEU A 5 2.25 13.09 -16.43
N ASP A 6 1.32 14.00 -16.20
CA ASP A 6 1.43 15.43 -16.45
C ASP A 6 2.39 16.18 -15.50
N MET A 7 2.69 15.60 -14.35
CA MET A 7 3.60 16.18 -13.36
C MET A 7 5.08 16.04 -13.75
N TYR A 8 5.44 14.95 -14.46
CA TYR A 8 6.85 14.69 -14.80
C TYR A 8 7.49 15.71 -15.71
N PRO A 9 6.86 16.17 -16.81
CA PRO A 9 7.40 17.23 -17.64
C PRO A 9 7.68 18.52 -16.86
N LYS A 10 6.80 18.87 -15.93
CA LYS A 10 6.96 20.07 -15.09
C LYS A 10 8.11 19.94 -14.09
N ILE A 11 8.20 18.77 -13.41
CA ILE A 11 9.24 18.53 -12.40
C ILE A 11 10.64 18.42 -13.03
N LEU A 12 10.71 17.81 -14.22
CA LEU A 12 11.97 17.54 -14.92
C LEU A 12 12.31 18.60 -15.98
N ASP A 13 11.47 19.61 -16.13
CA ASP A 13 11.63 20.75 -17.05
C ASP A 13 11.91 20.33 -18.49
N PHE A 14 11.01 19.53 -19.08
CA PHE A 14 11.08 19.14 -20.47
C PHE A 14 9.73 19.18 -21.17
N GLN A 15 9.75 19.31 -22.51
CA GLN A 15 8.55 19.29 -23.34
C GLN A 15 8.43 17.92 -24.03
N PRO A 16 7.49 17.06 -23.62
CA PRO A 16 7.28 15.78 -24.26
C PRO A 16 6.65 15.96 -25.65
N VAL A 17 7.17 15.26 -26.64
CA VAL A 17 6.59 15.24 -27.99
C VAL A 17 5.28 14.46 -27.99
N THR A 18 5.22 13.36 -27.21
CA THR A 18 4.03 12.52 -27.10
C THR A 18 3.95 11.97 -25.68
N MET A 19 2.75 12.00 -25.10
CA MET A 19 2.44 11.32 -23.84
C MET A 19 1.35 10.27 -24.09
N ALA A 20 1.57 9.06 -23.61
CA ALA A 20 0.60 7.98 -23.77
C ALA A 20 0.50 7.16 -22.47
N THR A 21 -0.72 6.76 -22.14
CA THR A 21 -1.02 5.86 -21.03
C THR A 21 -1.75 4.64 -21.57
N PHE A 22 -1.26 3.46 -21.22
CA PHE A 22 -1.88 2.20 -21.63
C PHE A 22 -2.37 1.46 -20.42
N THR A 23 -3.57 0.93 -20.51
CA THR A 23 -4.16 0.09 -19.45
C THR A 23 -3.75 -1.35 -19.67
N MET A 24 -3.31 -2.02 -18.62
CA MET A 24 -3.08 -3.46 -18.67
C MET A 24 -4.41 -4.19 -18.54
N THR A 25 -4.78 -4.95 -19.55
CA THR A 25 -5.98 -5.82 -19.54
C THR A 25 -5.58 -7.18 -19.00
N LEU A 26 -6.08 -7.55 -17.83
CA LEU A 26 -5.90 -8.88 -17.27
C LEU A 26 -7.16 -9.72 -17.53
N ALA A 27 -6.95 -10.98 -17.92
CA ALA A 27 -8.04 -11.89 -18.27
C ALA A 27 -8.90 -12.31 -17.06
N ARG A 28 -8.46 -11.97 -15.84
CA ARG A 28 -9.14 -12.31 -14.57
C ARG A 28 -8.91 -11.23 -13.53
N PRO A 29 -9.77 -11.12 -12.51
CA PRO A 29 -9.48 -10.30 -11.32
C PRO A 29 -8.24 -10.85 -10.62
N CYS A 30 -7.18 -10.04 -10.54
CA CYS A 30 -5.92 -10.44 -9.91
C CYS A 30 -5.52 -9.52 -8.76
N ILE A 31 -6.23 -8.41 -8.58
CA ILE A 31 -5.97 -7.39 -7.57
C ILE A 31 -7.22 -7.19 -6.72
N CYS A 32 -7.05 -7.20 -5.40
CA CYS A 32 -8.09 -6.81 -4.46
C CYS A 32 -7.57 -5.62 -3.62
N PRO A 33 -7.79 -4.38 -4.07
CA PRO A 33 -7.41 -3.21 -3.29
C PRO A 33 -8.41 -2.97 -2.16
N MET A 34 -7.89 -2.61 -0.97
CA MET A 34 -8.69 -2.34 0.21
C MET A 34 -8.16 -1.13 0.95
N ILE A 35 -9.05 -0.28 1.49
CA ILE A 35 -8.67 0.77 2.43
C ILE A 35 -9.29 0.47 3.79
N VAL A 36 -8.43 0.38 4.80
CA VAL A 36 -8.82 0.21 6.19
C VAL A 36 -8.59 1.52 6.92
N SER A 37 -9.68 2.22 7.18
CA SER A 37 -9.64 3.56 7.79
C SER A 37 -9.83 3.57 9.30
N LYS A 38 -10.36 2.47 9.86
CA LYS A 38 -10.67 2.32 11.30
C LYS A 38 -10.41 0.89 11.74
N GLY A 39 -10.06 0.74 13.01
CA GLY A 39 -10.02 -0.56 13.67
C GLY A 39 -11.41 -1.07 14.07
N ASN A 40 -11.44 -2.28 14.66
CA ASN A 40 -12.67 -2.87 15.18
C ASN A 40 -13.26 -2.06 16.36
N ASP A 41 -12.44 -1.31 17.07
CA ASP A 41 -12.81 -0.37 18.13
C ASP A 41 -13.32 1.00 17.60
N GLN A 42 -13.49 1.13 16.29
CA GLN A 42 -13.87 2.36 15.58
C GLN A 42 -12.85 3.52 15.68
N VAL A 43 -11.69 3.29 16.25
CA VAL A 43 -10.59 4.27 16.25
C VAL A 43 -10.02 4.39 14.84
N ALA A 44 -9.87 5.63 14.38
CA ALA A 44 -9.35 5.91 13.05
C ALA A 44 -7.87 5.55 12.96
N MET A 45 -7.51 4.78 11.95
CA MET A 45 -6.12 4.50 11.60
C MET A 45 -5.50 5.72 10.91
N SER A 46 -4.40 6.22 11.43
CA SER A 46 -3.72 7.39 10.88
C SER A 46 -2.25 7.42 11.26
N SER A 47 -1.40 7.67 10.28
CA SER A 47 0.04 7.88 10.45
C SER A 47 0.42 9.35 10.69
N LYS A 48 -0.56 10.23 10.97
CA LYS A 48 -0.29 11.62 11.34
C LYS A 48 0.57 11.69 12.60
N TYR A 49 1.48 12.69 12.62
CA TYR A 49 2.43 12.88 13.73
C TYR A 49 1.76 12.91 15.10
N GLU A 50 0.61 13.57 15.23
CA GLU A 50 -0.11 13.71 16.50
C GLU A 50 -0.77 12.43 17.00
N THR A 51 -1.07 11.48 16.10
CA THR A 51 -1.84 10.27 16.43
C THR A 51 -1.08 8.98 16.18
N ARG A 52 0.06 9.03 15.52
CA ARG A 52 0.81 7.84 15.08
C ARG A 52 1.34 6.97 16.23
N GLU A 53 1.54 7.55 17.42
CA GLU A 53 2.04 6.88 18.62
C GLU A 53 0.91 6.46 19.57
N ASP A 54 -0.36 6.70 19.19
CA ASP A 54 -1.51 6.26 19.97
C ASP A 54 -1.54 4.72 20.03
N ILE A 55 -1.65 4.20 21.26
CA ILE A 55 -1.69 2.76 21.54
C ILE A 55 -2.85 2.08 20.80
N ALA A 56 -3.99 2.75 20.64
CA ALA A 56 -5.13 2.20 19.91
C ALA A 56 -4.82 2.09 18.41
N VAL A 57 -4.13 3.06 17.82
CA VAL A 57 -3.73 3.03 16.41
C VAL A 57 -2.71 1.90 16.16
N THR A 58 -1.66 1.80 16.98
CA THR A 58 -0.64 0.77 16.85
C THR A 58 -1.22 -0.63 17.05
N ARG A 59 -2.13 -0.81 18.02
CA ARG A 59 -2.86 -2.06 18.26
C ARG A 59 -3.73 -2.43 17.05
N ASN A 60 -4.44 -1.47 16.46
CA ASN A 60 -5.30 -1.72 15.31
C ASN A 60 -4.50 -2.12 14.07
N TYR A 61 -3.32 -1.53 13.86
CA TYR A 61 -2.39 -2.00 12.82
C TYR A 61 -1.96 -3.45 13.06
N GLY A 62 -1.64 -3.80 14.29
CA GLY A 62 -1.25 -5.16 14.67
C GLY A 62 -2.39 -6.17 14.48
N ASN A 63 -3.60 -5.83 14.94
CA ASN A 63 -4.78 -6.68 14.77
C ASN A 63 -5.08 -6.94 13.29
N LEU A 64 -5.02 -5.89 12.45
CA LEU A 64 -5.16 -6.04 11.00
C LEU A 64 -4.12 -7.02 10.44
N LEU A 65 -2.86 -6.90 10.85
CA LEU A 65 -1.82 -7.82 10.38
C LEU A 65 -2.07 -9.25 10.84
N VAL A 66 -2.44 -9.47 12.11
CA VAL A 66 -2.78 -10.80 12.65
C VAL A 66 -3.90 -11.46 11.85
N GLU A 67 -4.97 -10.71 11.56
CA GLU A 67 -6.10 -11.22 10.76
C GLU A 67 -5.64 -11.58 9.34
N MET A 68 -4.82 -10.73 8.72
CA MET A 68 -4.35 -10.97 7.35
C MET A 68 -3.39 -12.15 7.24
N VAL A 69 -2.47 -12.33 8.18
CA VAL A 69 -1.51 -13.45 8.15
C VAL A 69 -2.18 -14.80 8.42
N ALA A 70 -3.33 -14.82 9.06
CA ALA A 70 -4.13 -16.02 9.26
C ALA A 70 -4.85 -16.49 7.98
N ILE A 71 -5.16 -15.57 7.07
CA ILE A 71 -5.99 -15.82 5.87
C ILE A 71 -5.15 -15.90 4.60
N VAL A 72 -4.20 -14.98 4.43
CA VAL A 72 -3.39 -14.85 3.21
C VAL A 72 -2.35 -15.97 3.17
N PRO A 73 -2.23 -16.74 2.07
CA PRO A 73 -1.18 -17.72 1.93
C PRO A 73 0.19 -17.05 1.72
N ASP A 74 1.27 -17.81 1.90
CA ASP A 74 2.65 -17.47 1.55
C ASP A 74 3.15 -16.13 2.10
N GLY A 75 3.58 -15.20 1.24
CA GLY A 75 4.25 -13.97 1.63
C GLY A 75 3.31 -12.78 1.85
N VAL A 76 3.55 -12.05 2.93
CA VAL A 76 2.90 -10.77 3.27
C VAL A 76 3.97 -9.70 3.45
N VAL A 77 3.89 -8.61 2.72
CA VAL A 77 4.84 -7.49 2.79
C VAL A 77 4.16 -6.28 3.40
N CYS A 78 4.75 -5.71 4.44
CA CYS A 78 4.24 -4.54 5.15
C CYS A 78 5.18 -3.36 4.94
N PHE A 79 4.67 -2.22 4.51
CA PHE A 79 5.43 -1.01 4.34
C PHE A 79 5.02 0.06 5.35
N PHE A 80 5.99 0.56 6.09
CA PHE A 80 5.87 1.68 7.02
C PHE A 80 6.41 2.97 6.42
N THR A 81 6.09 4.10 7.03
CA THR A 81 6.50 5.42 6.53
C THR A 81 7.97 5.74 6.78
N SER A 82 8.59 5.17 7.82
CA SER A 82 10.01 5.32 8.16
C SER A 82 10.51 4.19 9.05
N TYR A 83 11.85 4.00 9.13
CA TYR A 83 12.47 3.01 10.02
C TYR A 83 12.14 3.28 11.49
N ILE A 84 12.25 4.53 11.96
CA ILE A 84 11.95 4.91 13.34
C ILE A 84 10.49 4.57 13.68
N TYR A 85 9.56 4.83 12.78
CA TYR A 85 8.16 4.53 13.00
C TYR A 85 7.89 3.03 13.02
N MET A 86 8.52 2.27 12.12
CA MET A 86 8.43 0.81 12.11
C MET A 86 8.96 0.21 13.41
N GLU A 87 10.12 0.65 13.87
CA GLU A 87 10.74 0.20 15.12
C GLU A 87 9.85 0.48 16.34
N SER A 88 9.25 1.68 16.41
CA SER A 88 8.30 2.06 17.46
C SER A 88 7.06 1.14 17.47
N ILE A 89 6.50 0.85 16.29
CA ILE A 89 5.34 -0.05 16.18
C ILE A 89 5.72 -1.48 16.56
N VAL A 90 6.86 -1.98 16.10
CA VAL A 90 7.33 -3.33 16.44
C VAL A 90 7.54 -3.49 17.95
N ALA A 91 8.12 -2.49 18.61
CA ALA A 91 8.28 -2.47 20.06
C ALA A 91 6.91 -2.53 20.78
N ALA A 92 5.95 -1.70 20.36
CA ALA A 92 4.60 -1.71 20.90
C ALA A 92 3.89 -3.07 20.67
N TRP A 93 4.07 -3.67 19.50
CA TRP A 93 3.50 -5.00 19.19
C TRP A 93 4.12 -6.12 20.01
N TYR A 94 5.40 -6.01 20.34
CA TYR A 94 6.07 -6.94 21.23
C TYR A 94 5.47 -6.87 22.65
N GLU A 95 5.34 -5.67 23.20
CA GLU A 95 4.74 -5.44 24.53
C GLU A 95 3.28 -5.91 24.59
N GLN A 96 2.53 -5.79 23.50
CA GLN A 96 1.13 -6.19 23.40
C GLN A 96 0.93 -7.70 23.08
N GLY A 97 2.00 -8.47 22.88
CA GLY A 97 1.94 -9.88 22.50
C GLY A 97 1.42 -10.13 21.08
N ILE A 98 1.38 -9.10 20.23
CA ILE A 98 0.95 -9.20 18.82
C ILE A 98 1.96 -9.97 18.00
N ILE A 99 3.26 -9.76 18.25
CA ILE A 99 4.34 -10.48 17.54
C ILE A 99 4.17 -12.00 17.71
N ASP A 100 3.87 -12.48 18.91
CA ASP A 100 3.64 -13.90 19.15
C ASP A 100 2.43 -14.44 18.39
N GLN A 101 1.38 -13.63 18.24
CA GLN A 101 0.21 -14.00 17.45
C GLN A 101 0.55 -14.10 15.96
N ILE A 102 1.29 -13.17 15.41
CA ILE A 102 1.77 -13.20 14.03
C ILE A 102 2.61 -14.46 13.79
N GLN A 103 3.55 -14.76 14.70
CA GLN A 103 4.48 -15.89 14.58
C GLN A 103 3.80 -17.27 14.66
N LYS A 104 2.60 -17.38 15.24
CA LYS A 104 1.79 -18.60 15.17
C LYS A 104 1.42 -18.96 13.72
N HIS A 105 1.23 -17.96 12.88
CA HIS A 105 0.81 -18.14 11.48
C HIS A 105 1.97 -18.11 10.50
N LYS A 106 2.90 -17.16 10.65
CA LYS A 106 4.00 -16.90 9.68
C LYS A 106 5.29 -16.52 10.40
N LEU A 107 6.42 -16.73 9.74
CA LEU A 107 7.70 -16.19 10.22
C LEU A 107 7.77 -14.69 9.96
N LEU A 108 8.38 -13.96 10.89
CA LEU A 108 8.51 -12.50 10.83
C LEU A 108 9.95 -12.12 10.51
N PHE A 109 10.12 -11.27 9.50
CA PHE A 109 11.39 -10.69 9.07
C PHE A 109 11.28 -9.17 9.03
N ILE A 110 12.38 -8.47 9.30
CA ILE A 110 12.41 -7.01 9.39
C ILE A 110 13.55 -6.48 8.54
N GLU A 111 13.26 -5.48 7.70
CA GLU A 111 14.26 -4.70 7.00
C GLU A 111 14.98 -3.80 8.00
N THR A 112 16.31 -3.81 7.95
CA THR A 112 17.16 -2.91 8.76
C THR A 112 17.88 -1.90 7.88
N GLN A 113 18.53 -0.91 8.49
CA GLN A 113 19.36 0.03 7.75
C GLN A 113 20.66 -0.62 7.22
N ASP A 114 21.07 -1.76 7.79
CA ASP A 114 22.18 -2.55 7.29
C ASP A 114 21.78 -3.37 6.05
N ALA A 115 22.61 -3.31 5.01
CA ALA A 115 22.33 -4.00 3.75
C ALA A 115 22.55 -5.51 3.83
N ALA A 116 23.52 -5.97 4.63
CA ALA A 116 23.82 -7.38 4.77
C ALA A 116 22.75 -8.10 5.58
N GLU A 117 22.30 -7.50 6.68
CA GLU A 117 21.19 -8.00 7.48
C GLU A 117 19.90 -8.07 6.68
N THR A 118 19.58 -6.99 5.94
CA THR A 118 18.41 -6.96 5.06
C THR A 118 18.46 -8.03 3.98
N SER A 119 19.62 -8.27 3.36
CA SER A 119 19.79 -9.32 2.36
C SER A 119 19.59 -10.72 2.94
N LEU A 120 20.07 -10.96 4.16
CA LEU A 120 19.86 -12.22 4.87
C LEU A 120 18.38 -12.41 5.26
N ALA A 121 17.72 -11.35 5.74
CA ALA A 121 16.30 -11.37 6.06
C ALA A 121 15.45 -11.71 4.82
N LEU A 122 15.76 -11.11 3.68
CA LEU A 122 15.08 -11.38 2.40
C LEU A 122 15.28 -12.83 1.93
N LEU A 123 16.52 -13.35 2.00
CA LEU A 123 16.80 -14.74 1.63
C LEU A 123 15.99 -15.72 2.50
N ASN A 124 15.93 -15.47 3.80
CA ASN A 124 15.17 -16.32 4.73
C ASN A 124 13.66 -16.17 4.54
N TYR A 125 13.18 -14.96 4.22
CA TYR A 125 11.80 -14.69 3.85
C TYR A 125 11.37 -15.50 2.63
N GLN A 126 12.17 -15.50 1.56
CA GLN A 126 11.90 -16.26 0.35
C GLN A 126 11.85 -17.76 0.65
N LYS A 127 12.85 -18.30 1.37
CA LYS A 127 12.85 -19.72 1.79
C LYS A 127 11.62 -20.10 2.61
N ALA A 128 11.15 -19.24 3.51
CA ALA A 128 9.97 -19.50 4.32
C ALA A 128 8.70 -19.57 3.45
N CYS A 129 8.58 -18.72 2.43
CA CYS A 129 7.49 -18.77 1.48
C CYS A 129 7.53 -20.01 0.60
N GLU A 130 8.71 -20.37 0.05
CA GLU A 130 8.90 -21.56 -0.79
C GLU A 130 8.59 -22.88 -0.05
N ASN A 131 8.90 -22.93 1.23
CA ASN A 131 8.65 -24.13 2.05
C ASN A 131 7.22 -24.19 2.61
N GLY A 132 6.32 -23.29 2.21
CA GLY A 132 4.92 -23.27 2.62
C GLY A 132 4.68 -22.86 4.08
N ARG A 133 5.72 -22.43 4.84
CA ARG A 133 5.55 -21.90 6.20
C ARG A 133 4.92 -20.50 6.15
N GLY A 134 5.16 -19.77 5.08
CA GLY A 134 4.77 -18.40 4.90
C GLY A 134 5.58 -17.43 5.75
N ALA A 135 5.64 -16.19 5.31
CA ALA A 135 6.43 -15.15 5.97
C ALA A 135 5.78 -13.79 5.90
N VAL A 136 6.12 -12.95 6.88
CA VAL A 136 5.84 -11.51 6.90
C VAL A 136 7.16 -10.77 6.80
N LEU A 137 7.23 -9.79 5.92
CA LEU A 137 8.34 -8.86 5.84
C LEU A 137 7.86 -7.46 6.26
N LEU A 138 8.45 -6.91 7.30
CA LEU A 138 8.27 -5.51 7.68
C LEU A 138 9.36 -4.68 7.01
N SER A 139 8.97 -3.67 6.28
CA SER A 139 9.83 -2.86 5.42
C SER A 139 9.42 -1.39 5.46
N VAL A 140 10.18 -0.53 4.79
CA VAL A 140 9.91 0.91 4.73
C VAL A 140 9.63 1.34 3.29
N ALA A 141 8.60 2.16 3.10
CA ALA A 141 8.12 2.58 1.78
C ALA A 141 9.16 3.37 0.96
N ARG A 142 10.17 3.93 1.62
CA ARG A 142 11.31 4.63 1.00
C ARG A 142 12.63 3.93 1.34
N GLY A 143 12.55 2.64 1.66
CA GLY A 143 13.69 1.78 1.97
C GLY A 143 14.25 1.08 0.74
N LYS A 144 15.35 0.36 0.95
CA LYS A 144 16.05 -0.38 -0.11
C LYS A 144 15.18 -1.48 -0.73
N VAL A 145 14.37 -2.12 0.08
CA VAL A 145 13.47 -3.21 -0.35
C VAL A 145 12.40 -2.67 -1.30
N SER A 146 11.76 -1.56 -0.97
CA SER A 146 10.72 -0.95 -1.81
C SER A 146 11.24 -0.47 -3.17
N GLU A 147 12.53 -0.18 -3.30
CA GLU A 147 13.13 0.33 -4.54
C GLU A 147 13.77 -0.75 -5.41
N GLY A 148 14.24 -1.85 -4.83
CA GLY A 148 15.07 -2.84 -5.51
C GLY A 148 14.53 -4.26 -5.60
N ILE A 149 13.50 -4.64 -4.83
CA ILE A 149 13.06 -6.04 -4.70
C ILE A 149 11.65 -6.20 -5.28
N ASP A 150 11.45 -7.23 -6.07
CA ASP A 150 10.14 -7.66 -6.57
C ASP A 150 9.64 -8.84 -5.74
N PHE A 151 8.36 -8.82 -5.40
CA PHE A 151 7.67 -9.86 -4.64
C PHE A 151 6.65 -10.56 -5.54
N ASP A 152 7.14 -11.23 -6.57
CA ASP A 152 6.32 -12.01 -7.48
C ASP A 152 5.86 -13.34 -6.87
N HIS A 153 4.85 -13.95 -7.47
CA HIS A 153 4.31 -15.26 -7.10
C HIS A 153 4.00 -15.41 -5.60
N HIS A 154 4.73 -16.32 -4.92
CA HIS A 154 4.53 -16.65 -3.51
C HIS A 154 5.02 -15.56 -2.54
N TYR A 155 5.84 -14.64 -3.02
CA TYR A 155 6.49 -13.66 -2.14
C TYR A 155 5.63 -12.44 -1.82
N GLY A 156 4.55 -12.18 -2.57
CA GLY A 156 3.75 -10.97 -2.40
C GLY A 156 2.25 -11.19 -2.55
N ARG A 157 1.65 -12.13 -1.80
CA ARG A 157 0.21 -12.36 -1.81
C ARG A 157 -0.60 -11.26 -1.13
N ALA A 158 0.01 -10.55 -0.20
CA ALA A 158 -0.55 -9.30 0.34
C ALA A 158 0.52 -8.23 0.48
N VAL A 159 0.16 -7.00 0.18
CA VAL A 159 0.94 -5.81 0.52
C VAL A 159 0.09 -4.91 1.40
N ILE A 160 0.64 -4.53 2.56
CA ILE A 160 -0.04 -3.66 3.52
C ILE A 160 0.77 -2.39 3.68
N MET A 161 0.14 -1.24 3.44
CA MET A 161 0.72 0.08 3.70
C MET A 161 0.22 0.60 5.05
N PHE A 162 1.10 0.71 6.03
CA PHE A 162 0.81 1.32 7.33
C PHE A 162 1.13 2.82 7.29
N GLY A 163 0.13 3.59 6.87
CA GLY A 163 0.24 5.03 6.73
C GLY A 163 0.63 5.52 5.33
N VAL A 164 0.62 6.83 5.17
CA VAL A 164 0.96 7.52 3.92
C VAL A 164 2.43 7.92 3.94
N PRO A 165 3.27 7.49 2.98
CA PRO A 165 4.71 7.74 3.00
C PRO A 165 5.07 9.17 2.56
N TYR A 166 4.64 10.18 3.31
CA TYR A 166 5.05 11.57 3.07
C TYR A 166 6.55 11.74 3.27
N VAL A 167 7.14 12.62 2.45
CA VAL A 167 8.54 13.01 2.61
C VAL A 167 8.70 13.93 3.83
N TYR A 168 9.89 13.91 4.44
CA TYR A 168 10.22 14.79 5.58
C TYR A 168 10.22 16.26 5.15
N THR A 169 9.21 17.00 5.58
CA THR A 169 8.93 18.38 5.13
C THR A 169 9.88 19.43 5.69
N GLN A 170 10.66 19.11 6.74
CA GLN A 170 11.62 20.05 7.32
C GLN A 170 12.99 20.08 6.59
N SER A 171 13.16 19.26 5.56
CA SER A 171 14.38 19.26 4.72
C SER A 171 14.52 20.61 4.01
N ARG A 172 15.69 21.26 4.16
CA ARG A 172 16.02 22.52 3.47
C ARG A 172 15.98 22.34 1.94
N ILE A 173 16.47 21.21 1.45
CA ILE A 173 16.47 20.90 0.01
C ILE A 173 15.04 20.79 -0.51
N LEU A 174 14.16 20.11 0.25
CA LEU A 174 12.76 19.99 -0.13
C LEU A 174 12.07 21.36 -0.14
N LYS A 175 12.29 22.18 0.87
CA LYS A 175 11.71 23.54 0.94
C LYS A 175 12.11 24.37 -0.27
N ALA A 176 13.39 24.40 -0.62
CA ALA A 176 13.86 25.12 -1.82
C ALA A 176 13.23 24.57 -3.11
N ARG A 177 13.06 23.24 -3.21
CA ARG A 177 12.36 22.62 -4.35
C ARG A 177 10.89 23.02 -4.42
N LEU A 178 10.18 23.05 -3.30
CA LEU A 178 8.77 23.44 -3.23
C LEU A 178 8.59 24.90 -3.59
N GLU A 179 9.46 25.80 -3.13
CA GLU A 179 9.49 27.21 -3.52
C GLU A 179 9.70 27.34 -5.03
N TYR A 180 10.68 26.66 -5.61
CA TYR A 180 10.93 26.68 -7.05
C TYR A 180 9.71 26.18 -7.85
N LEU A 181 9.10 25.06 -7.45
CA LEU A 181 7.93 24.53 -8.14
C LEU A 181 6.73 25.45 -8.05
N ARG A 182 6.54 26.11 -6.90
CA ARG A 182 5.49 27.12 -6.74
C ARG A 182 5.72 28.32 -7.64
N ASP A 183 6.94 28.87 -7.65
CA ASP A 183 7.25 30.14 -8.31
C ASP A 183 7.35 29.99 -9.84
N GLN A 184 7.90 28.88 -10.35
CA GLN A 184 8.06 28.63 -11.79
C GLN A 184 6.87 27.94 -12.43
N TYR A 185 6.21 27.02 -11.73
CA TYR A 185 5.16 26.17 -12.31
C TYR A 185 3.80 26.31 -11.63
N GLN A 186 3.70 27.16 -10.61
CA GLN A 186 2.49 27.38 -9.80
C GLN A 186 1.91 26.09 -9.19
N ILE A 187 2.79 25.11 -8.91
CA ILE A 187 2.44 23.87 -8.24
C ILE A 187 2.39 24.14 -6.74
N ARG A 188 1.23 23.92 -6.12
CA ARG A 188 1.08 24.08 -4.67
C ARG A 188 1.87 23.00 -3.92
N GLU A 189 2.39 23.36 -2.76
CA GLU A 189 3.18 22.47 -1.91
C GLU A 189 2.43 21.16 -1.60
N ASN A 190 1.16 21.25 -1.19
CA ASN A 190 0.35 20.06 -0.90
C ASN A 190 0.14 19.16 -2.11
N ASP A 191 -0.02 19.72 -3.31
CA ASP A 191 -0.20 18.93 -4.52
C ASP A 191 1.05 18.11 -4.84
N PHE A 192 2.24 18.72 -4.66
CA PHE A 192 3.50 17.99 -4.84
C PHE A 192 3.72 16.93 -3.78
N LEU A 193 3.48 17.25 -2.50
CA LEU A 193 3.66 16.30 -1.39
C LEU A 193 2.73 15.10 -1.52
N THR A 194 1.47 15.34 -1.87
CA THR A 194 0.50 14.27 -2.13
C THR A 194 0.91 13.42 -3.33
N PHE A 195 1.29 14.06 -4.44
CA PHE A 195 1.81 13.36 -5.62
C PHE A 195 2.99 12.45 -5.27
N ASP A 196 3.98 12.95 -4.55
CA ASP A 196 5.18 12.20 -4.19
C ASP A 196 4.85 11.02 -3.26
N ALA A 197 3.99 11.23 -2.26
CA ALA A 197 3.54 10.18 -1.36
C ALA A 197 2.77 9.07 -2.08
N MET A 198 1.84 9.44 -2.97
CA MET A 198 1.04 8.49 -3.75
C MET A 198 1.91 7.71 -4.75
N ARG A 199 2.90 8.35 -5.36
CA ARG A 199 3.87 7.70 -6.23
C ARG A 199 4.65 6.61 -5.49
N HIS A 200 5.13 6.88 -4.28
CA HIS A 200 5.83 5.89 -3.47
C HIS A 200 4.91 4.76 -2.98
N ALA A 201 3.69 5.08 -2.57
CA ALA A 201 2.70 4.06 -2.22
C ALA A 201 2.40 3.13 -3.40
N ALA A 202 2.18 3.68 -4.59
CA ALA A 202 1.96 2.92 -5.82
C ALA A 202 3.18 2.06 -6.20
N GLN A 203 4.40 2.57 -5.96
CA GLN A 203 5.63 1.81 -6.19
C GLN A 203 5.72 0.59 -5.27
N CYS A 204 5.43 0.75 -3.97
CA CYS A 204 5.42 -0.34 -3.00
C CYS A 204 4.42 -1.43 -3.38
N VAL A 205 3.19 -1.02 -3.69
CA VAL A 205 2.10 -1.93 -4.08
C VAL A 205 2.42 -2.65 -5.40
N GLY A 206 3.00 -1.94 -6.37
CA GLY A 206 3.39 -2.49 -7.66
C GLY A 206 4.50 -3.55 -7.60
N ARG A 207 5.15 -3.74 -6.44
CA ARG A 207 6.18 -4.79 -6.27
C ARG A 207 5.60 -6.19 -6.19
N ALA A 208 4.34 -6.36 -5.81
CA ALA A 208 3.70 -7.67 -5.64
C ALA A 208 3.06 -8.23 -6.92
N LEU A 209 2.91 -7.44 -7.98
CA LEU A 209 2.26 -7.87 -9.22
C LEU A 209 3.21 -7.65 -10.40
N ARG A 210 3.85 -8.71 -10.84
CA ARG A 210 4.81 -8.70 -11.94
C ARG A 210 4.42 -9.63 -13.08
N GLY A 211 3.92 -10.80 -12.77
CA GLY A 211 3.54 -11.82 -13.73
C GLY A 211 2.05 -11.76 -14.10
N LYS A 212 1.71 -12.31 -15.28
CA LYS A 212 0.31 -12.45 -15.74
C LYS A 212 -0.54 -13.34 -14.83
N THR A 213 0.09 -14.19 -14.07
CA THR A 213 -0.54 -15.16 -13.15
C THR A 213 -0.55 -14.68 -11.70
N ASP A 214 0.10 -13.57 -11.41
CA ASP A 214 0.15 -13.03 -10.06
C ASP A 214 -1.23 -12.53 -9.61
N TYR A 215 -1.49 -12.65 -8.33
CA TYR A 215 -2.66 -12.13 -7.68
C TYR A 215 -2.33 -11.76 -6.24
N GLY A 216 -3.03 -10.78 -5.70
CA GLY A 216 -2.77 -10.37 -4.33
C GLY A 216 -3.74 -9.31 -3.81
N ILE A 217 -3.74 -9.15 -2.50
CA ILE A 217 -4.46 -8.08 -1.80
C ILE A 217 -3.53 -6.91 -1.57
N MET A 218 -4.06 -5.70 -1.76
CA MET A 218 -3.37 -4.45 -1.52
C MET A 218 -4.13 -3.64 -0.48
N ILE A 219 -3.59 -3.53 0.73
CA ILE A 219 -4.25 -2.89 1.84
C ILE A 219 -3.58 -1.56 2.16
N PHE A 220 -4.39 -0.52 2.23
CA PHE A 220 -3.98 0.81 2.66
C PHE A 220 -4.60 1.09 4.03
N ALA A 221 -3.80 0.97 5.08
CA ALA A 221 -4.23 1.16 6.47
C ALA A 221 -4.03 2.62 6.91
N ASP A 222 -4.78 3.54 6.30
CA ASP A 222 -4.80 4.95 6.69
C ASP A 222 -6.05 5.66 6.18
N LYS A 223 -6.70 6.43 7.04
CA LYS A 223 -7.94 7.18 6.69
C LYS A 223 -7.74 8.26 5.63
N PHE A 224 -6.52 8.80 5.47
CA PHE A 224 -6.25 9.85 4.49
C PHE A 224 -6.27 9.33 3.06
N LEU A 225 -5.90 8.06 2.86
CA LEU A 225 -5.90 7.46 1.54
C LEU A 225 -7.30 7.36 0.93
N ILE A 226 -8.36 7.33 1.74
CA ILE A 226 -9.73 7.43 1.26
C ILE A 226 -9.92 8.73 0.47
N ARG A 227 -9.46 9.85 0.98
CA ARG A 227 -9.66 11.16 0.35
C ARG A 227 -8.84 11.30 -0.93
N GLU A 228 -7.58 10.88 -0.90
CA GLU A 228 -6.64 11.08 -2.00
C GLU A 228 -6.81 10.06 -3.14
N ILE A 229 -7.15 8.81 -2.79
CA ILE A 229 -7.32 7.74 -3.77
C ILE A 229 -8.76 7.73 -4.32
N VAL A 230 -9.75 7.98 -3.48
CA VAL A 230 -11.18 7.82 -3.84
C VAL A 230 -11.79 9.11 -4.37
N TRP A 231 -11.25 10.27 -3.98
CA TRP A 231 -11.86 11.56 -4.25
C TRP A 231 -10.86 12.57 -4.84
N PRO A 232 -10.45 12.43 -6.10
CA PRO A 232 -9.82 13.56 -6.80
C PRO A 232 -10.84 14.71 -6.87
N ALA A 233 -10.40 15.92 -6.60
CA ALA A 233 -11.23 17.11 -6.36
C ALA A 233 -12.22 17.48 -7.50
N ASP A 234 -12.11 16.88 -8.67
CA ASP A 234 -12.87 17.25 -9.87
C ASP A 234 -14.04 16.32 -10.27
N HIS A 235 -14.32 15.26 -9.50
CA HIS A 235 -15.35 14.28 -9.92
C HIS A 235 -16.59 14.26 -9.01
N LYS A 236 -17.43 15.30 -9.14
CA LYS A 236 -18.76 15.35 -8.49
C LYS A 236 -19.78 14.32 -9.03
N ASN A 237 -19.47 13.60 -10.10
CA ASN A 237 -20.44 12.75 -10.84
C ASN A 237 -20.00 11.30 -11.11
N LEU A 238 -19.05 10.75 -10.35
CA LEU A 238 -18.75 9.31 -10.49
C LEU A 238 -19.77 8.48 -9.70
N PRO A 239 -20.37 7.43 -10.32
CA PRO A 239 -21.25 6.52 -9.60
C PRO A 239 -20.44 5.84 -8.49
N LYS A 240 -21.06 5.72 -7.31
CA LYS A 240 -20.51 4.91 -6.21
C LYS A 240 -20.42 3.47 -6.70
N ALA A 241 -19.24 3.06 -7.16
CA ALA A 241 -18.99 1.67 -7.48
C ALA A 241 -18.94 0.90 -6.16
N GLY A 242 -20.06 0.30 -5.77
CA GLY A 242 -20.08 -0.67 -4.69
C GLY A 242 -19.40 -1.94 -5.18
N ILE A 243 -18.38 -2.42 -4.48
CA ILE A 243 -17.98 -3.81 -4.58
C ILE A 243 -18.94 -4.58 -3.69
N ASP A 244 -19.51 -5.62 -4.25
CA ASP A 244 -20.37 -6.55 -3.55
C ASP A 244 -19.53 -7.25 -2.47
N GLU A 245 -19.90 -7.13 -1.20
CA GLU A 245 -19.23 -7.77 -0.05
C GLU A 245 -19.06 -9.29 -0.22
N HIS A 246 -19.84 -9.87 -1.13
CA HIS A 246 -19.80 -11.29 -1.49
C HIS A 246 -18.66 -11.70 -2.42
N GLN A 247 -17.95 -10.74 -3.05
CA GLN A 247 -16.87 -11.07 -4.00
C GLN A 247 -15.49 -11.31 -3.35
N ILE A 248 -15.25 -10.75 -2.18
CA ILE A 248 -13.94 -10.89 -1.47
C ILE A 248 -13.66 -12.34 -1.03
N PRO A 249 -14.63 -13.11 -0.50
CA PRO A 249 -14.41 -14.51 -0.15
C PRO A 249 -14.07 -15.41 -1.34
N VAL A 250 -14.51 -15.04 -2.54
CA VAL A 250 -14.26 -15.81 -3.77
C VAL A 250 -12.81 -15.66 -4.24
N PHE A 251 -12.15 -14.55 -3.92
CA PHE A 251 -10.78 -14.27 -4.36
C PHE A 251 -9.75 -15.26 -3.77
N PHE A 252 -9.98 -15.77 -2.55
CA PHE A 252 -9.11 -16.73 -1.87
C PHE A 252 -9.69 -18.15 -1.75
N ARG A 253 -10.83 -18.45 -2.36
CA ARG A 253 -11.30 -19.84 -2.44
C ARG A 253 -10.38 -20.60 -3.39
N GLY A 254 -9.39 -21.26 -2.80
CA GLY A 254 -8.80 -22.44 -3.39
C GLY A 254 -9.87 -23.54 -3.51
N SER A 255 -9.62 -24.53 -4.32
CA SER A 255 -10.49 -25.68 -4.64
C SER A 255 -10.99 -26.53 -3.45
N ASP A 256 -10.60 -26.18 -2.22
CA ASP A 256 -10.93 -26.96 -1.02
C ASP A 256 -11.90 -26.15 -0.15
N GLY A 257 -13.17 -26.46 -0.25
CA GLY A 257 -14.36 -25.79 0.28
C GLY A 257 -14.46 -25.56 1.80
N GLY A 258 -13.44 -25.03 2.46
CA GLY A 258 -13.45 -24.60 3.86
C GLY A 258 -13.96 -23.16 4.00
N SER A 259 -15.15 -22.99 4.58
CA SER A 259 -15.71 -21.70 4.98
C SER A 259 -14.92 -21.14 6.16
N ILE A 260 -14.10 -20.13 5.93
CA ILE A 260 -13.43 -19.37 7.00
C ILE A 260 -14.22 -18.09 7.23
N GLY A 261 -14.53 -17.82 8.52
CA GLY A 261 -15.39 -16.71 8.94
C GLY A 261 -14.84 -15.31 8.67
N LEU A 262 -14.94 -14.88 7.43
CA LEU A 262 -14.61 -13.51 6.97
C LEU A 262 -15.66 -12.46 7.41
N THR A 263 -16.71 -12.89 8.08
CA THR A 263 -17.90 -12.06 8.36
C THR A 263 -17.65 -10.95 9.40
N MET A 264 -16.59 -11.04 10.22
CA MET A 264 -16.28 -10.00 11.21
C MET A 264 -15.38 -8.88 10.68
N VAL A 265 -14.44 -9.18 9.77
CA VAL A 265 -13.53 -8.18 9.20
C VAL A 265 -14.26 -7.23 8.26
N LEU A 266 -15.27 -7.72 7.55
CA LEU A 266 -16.01 -6.95 6.54
C LEU A 266 -16.95 -5.88 7.11
N LYS A 267 -17.38 -5.97 8.36
CA LYS A 267 -18.25 -4.94 8.96
C LYS A 267 -17.54 -3.62 9.28
N SER A 268 -16.21 -3.62 9.35
CA SER A 268 -15.40 -2.42 9.60
C SER A 268 -14.65 -1.92 8.36
N LEU A 269 -14.70 -2.66 7.27
CA LEU A 269 -14.04 -2.35 6.00
C LEU A 269 -14.96 -1.52 5.12
N ILE A 270 -14.72 -0.23 5.05
CA ILE A 270 -15.29 0.62 3.98
C ILE A 270 -14.44 0.38 2.74
N LEU A 271 -15.04 -0.31 1.85
CA LEU A 271 -14.59 -0.70 0.54
C LEU A 271 -14.13 0.47 -0.31
N VAL A 272 -12.96 0.37 -0.89
CA VAL A 272 -12.58 1.19 -2.03
C VAL A 272 -11.88 0.39 -3.08
N VAL A 273 -12.57 0.28 -4.14
CA VAL A 273 -12.11 -0.28 -5.38
C VAL A 273 -12.12 0.77 -6.45
N VAL A 274 -11.25 0.64 -7.39
CA VAL A 274 -11.40 1.22 -8.73
C VAL A 274 -10.53 2.43 -9.01
N LEU A 275 -9.30 2.53 -8.59
CA LEU A 275 -8.54 3.68 -9.08
C LEU A 275 -7.30 3.37 -9.90
N ILE A 276 -6.88 2.12 -9.97
CA ILE A 276 -5.88 1.74 -10.98
C ILE A 276 -6.54 1.50 -12.35
N SER A 277 -7.83 1.19 -12.38
CA SER A 277 -8.59 0.94 -13.61
C SER A 277 -9.35 2.17 -14.16
N LEU A 278 -9.78 3.12 -13.32
CA LEU A 278 -10.61 4.24 -13.75
C LEU A 278 -9.87 5.53 -14.09
N SER A 279 -8.64 5.72 -13.63
CA SER A 279 -7.81 6.83 -14.13
C SER A 279 -7.52 6.72 -15.62
N SER A 280 -7.64 5.53 -16.20
CA SER A 280 -7.48 5.30 -17.63
C SER A 280 -8.75 5.51 -18.46
N GLN A 281 -9.95 5.31 -17.92
CA GLN A 281 -11.18 5.50 -18.71
C GLN A 281 -11.65 6.95 -18.82
N VAL A 282 -11.34 7.78 -17.84
CA VAL A 282 -11.75 9.21 -17.85
C VAL A 282 -10.93 10.05 -18.82
N PHE A 283 -9.72 9.63 -19.17
CA PHE A 283 -8.89 10.37 -20.12
C PHE A 283 -9.29 10.19 -21.59
N PHE A 284 -9.89 9.04 -21.94
CA PHE A 284 -10.34 8.79 -23.32
C PHE A 284 -11.62 9.56 -23.70
N SER A 285 -12.45 9.94 -22.74
CA SER A 285 -13.68 10.69 -22.99
C SER A 285 -13.46 12.18 -23.31
N ARG A 286 -12.28 12.74 -23.04
CA ARG A 286 -11.98 14.17 -23.34
C ARG A 286 -11.14 14.42 -24.58
N CYS A 287 -10.58 13.40 -25.19
CA CYS A 287 -9.75 13.55 -26.40
C CYS A 287 -10.45 13.23 -27.70
N GLY A 288 -11.78 13.07 -27.74
CA GLY A 288 -12.58 13.06 -28.96
C GLY A 288 -11.94 12.33 -30.16
N LEU A 289 -11.57 11.06 -30.02
CA LEU A 289 -11.23 10.13 -31.11
C LEU A 289 -11.87 8.78 -30.83
#